data_6eac331532488b44a07aab50c76dd5d4
#
_entry.id   6eac331532488b44a07aab50c76dd5d4
#
_cell.length_a   1.000
_cell.length_b   1.000
_cell.length_c   1.000
_cell.angle_alpha   90.00
_cell.angle_beta   90.00
_cell.angle_gamma   90.00
#
_symmetry.space_group_name_H-M   'P 1'
#
loop_
_entity.id
_entity.type
_entity.pdbx_description
1 polymer ?
#
loop_
_entity_poly.entity_id
_entity_poly.type
_entity_poly.pdbx_seq_one_letter_code
_entity_poly.pdbx_strand_id
1 'polypeptide(L)'
;MSNGNETAKGMGRRRGSMGGRGMTPGEKPKDLKGAIGKLASYIRHFKFAIVIVAVFAACSTVFSVIGPKILGKATTALSEGLMAKIRGTGGIDFTYIGKILLFVLGLYLLSALFSFVQGWIMTGVTQKICYQLRKEISEKINRMPMKYFESRTYGEVLSRITNDVDTLGQGLNQSITTIITSVATLIGVFIMMLSISPLMTLIALVILPVSAGLISFVVKKSQKYFKNQQEYLGHINGQVEEIYGGHLVIKAFNREQDTIEEFDATNQKLYESAWKSQFLSGMMQPIMMFVGNLGYAAVALSGGLLAILGTITIGDIQAFIQYVKSFTQPIQQIAQVINQVQSMAAASERVFEFLNEEEENQSVENPCDISKVTGAVSFEHVHFGYQPDQTIIHDFSVNVAPGQKIAIVGPTGAGKTTMVKLLMRFYDVNSGAICLDGHDVRSFNRRDLREAFGMVLQDTWLFQGTIMENIRYGRLDATDEEVIAAAKAAHADHFIRTLPGGYQMELNEDASNVSQGQKQLLTIARAILADNKILILDEATSSVDTRTEVAIQKAMDHLMKGRTSFVIAHRLSTIRDADMILVMKDGDIVEQGRHEELLKKQGFYANLYNSQFEETVA
;
A
#
# COMPACT_ATOMS: atom_id res chain seq x y z
N MET A 1 -18.67 -35.68 -42.14
CA MET A 1 -19.78 -36.05 -41.25
C MET A 1 -19.18 -36.18 -39.86
N SER A 2 -19.43 -35.30 -39.13
CA SER A 2 -20.32 -34.82 -38.09
C SER A 2 -19.54 -34.62 -36.78
N ASN A 3 -19.36 -33.40 -36.43
CA ASN A 3 -19.54 -32.68 -35.18
C ASN A 3 -19.33 -33.40 -33.81
N GLY A 4 -18.53 -32.75 -33.00
CA GLY A 4 -18.45 -32.94 -31.56
C GLY A 4 -17.49 -31.95 -30.90
N ASN A 5 -17.88 -30.68 -30.86
CA ASN A 5 -17.21 -29.61 -30.14
C ASN A 5 -17.83 -29.53 -28.74
N GLU A 6 -17.14 -29.90 -27.68
CA GLU A 6 -17.51 -29.54 -26.31
C GLU A 6 -16.31 -29.08 -25.51
N THR A 7 -16.34 -27.84 -25.28
CA THR A 7 -15.81 -26.91 -24.28
C THR A 7 -15.22 -27.54 -23.00
N ALA A 8 -13.89 -27.51 -22.89
CA ALA A 8 -13.18 -27.57 -21.62
C ALA A 8 -12.95 -26.11 -21.13
N LYS A 9 -13.76 -25.63 -20.20
CA LYS A 9 -13.52 -24.40 -19.44
C LYS A 9 -12.37 -24.67 -18.45
N GLY A 10 -11.18 -24.21 -18.81
CA GLY A 10 -10.03 -24.21 -17.93
C GLY A 10 -10.23 -23.27 -16.75
N MET A 11 -10.14 -23.81 -15.54
CA MET A 11 -9.97 -23.06 -14.30
C MET A 11 -8.61 -22.35 -14.32
N GLY A 12 -8.60 -21.07 -14.65
CA GLY A 12 -7.43 -20.21 -14.54
C GLY A 12 -7.06 -20.00 -13.07
N ARG A 13 -5.98 -20.62 -12.64
CA ARG A 13 -5.29 -20.27 -11.40
C ARG A 13 -4.87 -18.80 -11.48
N ARG A 14 -5.53 -17.93 -10.71
CA ARG A 14 -5.04 -16.58 -10.42
C ARG A 14 -3.79 -16.70 -9.53
N ARG A 15 -2.62 -16.77 -10.14
CA ARG A 15 -1.36 -16.48 -9.46
C ARG A 15 -1.30 -14.96 -9.27
N GLY A 16 -1.16 -14.54 -8.01
CA GLY A 16 -1.00 -13.13 -7.65
C GLY A 16 0.25 -12.56 -8.31
N SER A 17 0.05 -11.52 -9.10
CA SER A 17 1.12 -10.69 -9.67
C SER A 17 1.79 -9.90 -8.55
N MET A 18 3.04 -10.20 -8.28
CA MET A 18 3.94 -9.43 -7.43
C MET A 18 4.58 -8.30 -8.27
N GLY A 19 3.74 -7.49 -8.89
CA GLY A 19 4.15 -6.29 -9.59
C GLY A 19 3.67 -5.09 -8.80
N GLY A 20 4.60 -4.27 -8.30
CA GLY A 20 4.26 -2.96 -7.78
C GLY A 20 3.38 -2.23 -8.79
N ARG A 21 2.08 -2.15 -8.53
CA ARG A 21 1.18 -1.27 -9.25
C ARG A 21 1.64 0.16 -8.99
N GLY A 22 2.67 0.58 -9.77
CA GLY A 22 2.93 1.99 -9.99
C GLY A 22 1.60 2.61 -10.40
N MET A 23 1.28 3.77 -9.82
CA MET A 23 0.10 4.57 -10.06
C MET A 23 -0.52 4.27 -11.41
N THR A 24 -1.60 3.49 -11.46
CA THR A 24 -2.51 3.49 -12.60
C THR A 24 -3.34 4.76 -12.48
N PRO A 25 -3.09 5.79 -13.33
CA PRO A 25 -3.96 6.94 -13.37
C PRO A 25 -5.31 6.45 -13.89
N GLY A 26 -6.32 6.29 -13.03
CA GLY A 26 -7.64 6.03 -13.51
C GLY A 26 -8.56 5.09 -12.73
N GLU A 27 -8.22 4.57 -11.57
CA GLU A 27 -9.24 3.97 -10.72
C GLU A 27 -10.17 5.08 -10.21
N LYS A 28 -11.36 5.13 -10.81
CA LYS A 28 -12.40 6.03 -10.31
C LYS A 28 -12.92 5.47 -8.99
N PRO A 29 -13.04 6.31 -7.94
CA PRO A 29 -13.62 5.88 -6.67
C PRO A 29 -15.06 5.40 -6.91
N LYS A 30 -15.46 4.32 -6.24
CA LYS A 30 -16.83 3.78 -6.30
C LYS A 30 -17.80 4.76 -5.62
N ASP A 31 -17.39 5.35 -4.48
CA ASP A 31 -18.15 6.36 -3.73
C ASP A 31 -17.31 7.62 -3.44
N LEU A 32 -17.24 8.52 -4.42
CA LEU A 32 -16.54 9.80 -4.29
C LEU A 32 -17.05 10.63 -3.11
N LYS A 33 -18.39 10.68 -2.89
CA LYS A 33 -18.98 11.52 -1.85
C LYS A 33 -18.67 10.98 -0.45
N GLY A 34 -18.77 9.67 -0.25
CA GLY A 34 -18.46 9.03 1.02
C GLY A 34 -16.98 9.14 1.38
N ALA A 35 -16.08 8.94 0.42
CA ALA A 35 -14.63 9.07 0.62
C ALA A 35 -14.23 10.49 1.02
N ILE A 36 -14.72 11.49 0.28
CA ILE A 36 -14.46 12.92 0.60
C ILE A 36 -15.12 13.30 1.94
N GLY A 37 -16.31 12.79 2.25
CA GLY A 37 -17.00 13.05 3.51
C GLY A 37 -16.21 12.55 4.73
N LYS A 38 -15.66 11.35 4.67
CA LYS A 38 -14.78 10.79 5.71
C LYS A 38 -13.50 11.61 5.87
N LEU A 39 -12.85 11.94 4.76
CA LEU A 39 -11.66 12.79 4.77
C LEU A 39 -11.96 14.18 5.37
N ALA A 40 -13.12 14.75 5.05
CA ALA A 40 -13.57 16.02 5.61
C ALA A 40 -13.72 15.98 7.15
N SER A 41 -14.03 14.81 7.74
CA SER A 41 -14.09 14.65 9.20
C SER A 41 -12.73 14.84 9.87
N TYR A 42 -11.65 14.34 9.25
CA TYR A 42 -10.26 14.58 9.71
C TYR A 42 -9.86 16.03 9.54
N ILE A 43 -10.22 16.63 8.41
CA ILE A 43 -9.93 18.04 8.11
C ILE A 43 -10.65 18.98 9.07
N ARG A 44 -11.86 18.61 9.54
CA ARG A 44 -12.67 19.42 10.45
C ARG A 44 -11.96 19.74 11.77
N HIS A 45 -11.07 18.89 12.25
CA HIS A 45 -10.26 19.17 13.44
C HIS A 45 -9.32 20.35 13.24
N PHE A 46 -8.93 20.66 11.99
CA PHE A 46 -8.03 21.74 11.62
C PHE A 46 -8.75 22.95 11.00
N LYS A 47 -10.08 23.09 11.19
CA LYS A 47 -10.91 24.13 10.57
C LYS A 47 -10.36 25.55 10.73
N PHE A 48 -9.81 25.90 11.89
CA PHE A 48 -9.21 27.22 12.12
C PHE A 48 -7.96 27.43 11.29
N ALA A 49 -7.09 26.44 11.19
CA ALA A 49 -5.90 26.52 10.35
C ALA A 49 -6.28 26.69 8.85
N ILE A 50 -7.31 25.99 8.39
CA ILE A 50 -7.80 26.09 7.00
C ILE A 50 -8.42 27.45 6.73
N VAL A 51 -9.17 28.02 7.67
CA VAL A 51 -9.69 29.39 7.53
C VAL A 51 -8.55 30.38 7.44
N ILE A 52 -7.52 30.26 8.27
CA ILE A 52 -6.31 31.11 8.20
C ILE A 52 -5.64 30.94 6.85
N VAL A 53 -5.45 29.71 6.35
CA VAL A 53 -4.90 29.43 5.02
C VAL A 53 -5.73 30.11 3.92
N ALA A 54 -7.06 30.06 4.00
CA ALA A 54 -7.95 30.69 3.03
C ALA A 54 -7.83 32.23 3.05
N VAL A 55 -7.74 32.82 4.25
CA VAL A 55 -7.56 34.28 4.39
C VAL A 55 -6.20 34.72 3.83
N PHE A 56 -5.11 34.01 4.18
CA PHE A 56 -3.78 34.36 3.66
C PHE A 56 -3.70 34.17 2.14
N ALA A 57 -4.34 33.10 1.60
CA ALA A 57 -4.44 32.88 0.16
C ALA A 57 -5.18 34.01 -0.55
N ALA A 58 -6.33 34.43 0.00
CA ALA A 58 -7.10 35.54 -0.56
C ALA A 58 -6.31 36.86 -0.50
N CYS A 59 -5.68 37.19 0.62
CA CYS A 59 -4.84 38.38 0.76
C CYS A 59 -3.66 38.38 -0.21
N SER A 60 -2.92 37.24 -0.28
CA SER A 60 -1.81 37.07 -1.25
C SER A 60 -2.28 37.31 -2.69
N THR A 61 -3.43 36.74 -3.06
CA THR A 61 -4.02 36.91 -4.40
C THR A 61 -4.43 38.36 -4.68
N VAL A 62 -5.07 39.01 -3.71
CA VAL A 62 -5.47 40.45 -3.86
C VAL A 62 -4.25 41.30 -4.14
N PHE A 63 -3.15 41.16 -3.39
CA PHE A 63 -1.93 41.93 -3.63
C PHE A 63 -1.29 41.63 -4.99
N SER A 64 -1.30 40.35 -5.40
CA SER A 64 -0.80 39.96 -6.71
C SER A 64 -1.64 40.51 -7.87
N VAL A 65 -2.97 40.53 -7.73
CA VAL A 65 -3.91 40.99 -8.77
C VAL A 65 -3.94 42.50 -8.92
N ILE A 66 -3.71 43.26 -7.86
CA ILE A 66 -3.66 44.75 -7.92
C ILE A 66 -2.37 45.24 -8.59
N GLY A 67 -1.27 44.48 -8.47
CA GLY A 67 0.06 44.87 -8.98
C GLY A 67 0.09 45.36 -10.44
N PRO A 68 -0.48 44.61 -11.42
CA PRO A 68 -0.47 45.02 -12.83
C PRO A 68 -1.14 46.37 -13.10
N LYS A 69 -2.24 46.68 -12.40
CA LYS A 69 -2.92 47.98 -12.56
C LYS A 69 -2.08 49.16 -12.06
N ILE A 70 -1.40 48.97 -10.93
CA ILE A 70 -0.51 49.98 -10.36
C ILE A 70 0.74 50.12 -11.24
N LEU A 71 1.31 49.02 -11.73
CA LEU A 71 2.43 49.05 -12.68
C LEU A 71 2.05 49.76 -13.99
N GLY A 72 0.80 49.61 -14.45
CA GLY A 72 0.26 50.34 -15.60
C GLY A 72 0.35 51.88 -15.44
N LYS A 73 0.15 52.41 -14.21
CA LYS A 73 0.35 53.85 -13.97
C LYS A 73 1.79 54.31 -14.21
N ALA A 74 2.77 53.48 -13.88
CA ALA A 74 4.18 53.78 -14.17
C ALA A 74 4.45 53.82 -15.68
N THR A 75 3.85 52.88 -16.44
CA THR A 75 3.95 52.85 -17.90
C THR A 75 3.27 54.07 -18.55
N THR A 76 2.10 54.48 -18.04
CA THR A 76 1.42 55.70 -18.49
C THR A 76 2.30 56.93 -18.22
N ALA A 77 2.83 57.12 -17.02
CA ALA A 77 3.71 58.21 -16.67
C ALA A 77 5.00 58.25 -17.51
N LEU A 78 5.56 57.10 -17.84
CA LEU A 78 6.71 56.99 -18.74
C LEU A 78 6.36 57.45 -20.17
N SER A 79 5.20 57.03 -20.69
CA SER A 79 4.72 57.37 -22.03
C SER A 79 4.41 58.86 -22.13
N GLU A 80 3.70 59.45 -21.16
CA GLU A 80 3.36 60.86 -21.09
C GLU A 80 4.63 61.73 -20.96
N GLY A 81 5.56 61.35 -20.10
CA GLY A 81 6.83 62.03 -19.91
C GLY A 81 7.70 62.03 -21.18
N LEU A 82 7.70 60.89 -21.92
CA LEU A 82 8.40 60.74 -23.19
C LEU A 82 7.77 61.69 -24.25
N MET A 83 6.45 61.70 -24.33
CA MET A 83 5.72 62.62 -25.25
C MET A 83 5.95 64.10 -24.91
N ALA A 84 5.95 64.43 -23.61
CA ALA A 84 6.27 65.77 -23.14
C ALA A 84 7.71 66.20 -23.52
N LYS A 85 8.65 65.29 -23.41
CA LYS A 85 10.06 65.46 -23.81
C LYS A 85 10.20 65.69 -25.31
N ILE A 86 9.50 64.90 -26.14
CA ILE A 86 9.48 65.06 -27.61
C ILE A 86 8.86 66.44 -28.03
N ARG A 87 7.81 66.89 -27.31
CA ARG A 87 7.15 68.19 -27.57
C ARG A 87 7.90 69.36 -26.97
N GLY A 88 8.96 69.15 -26.21
CA GLY A 88 9.73 70.21 -25.55
C GLY A 88 9.01 70.87 -24.35
N THR A 89 7.93 70.26 -23.84
CA THR A 89 7.09 70.80 -22.77
C THR A 89 7.38 70.25 -21.38
N GLY A 90 8.31 69.28 -21.26
CA GLY A 90 8.67 68.63 -19.97
C GLY A 90 9.60 67.44 -20.10
N GLY A 91 9.68 66.61 -19.07
CA GLY A 91 10.51 65.39 -19.03
C GLY A 91 9.84 64.23 -18.30
N ILE A 92 10.55 63.08 -18.21
CA ILE A 92 10.09 61.90 -17.50
C ILE A 92 10.31 62.10 -15.99
N ASP A 93 9.26 61.92 -15.19
CA ASP A 93 9.35 61.94 -13.73
C ASP A 93 9.78 60.58 -13.20
N PHE A 94 11.09 60.35 -13.15
CA PHE A 94 11.67 59.12 -12.60
C PHE A 94 11.41 58.94 -11.10
N THR A 95 11.20 60.04 -10.36
CA THR A 95 10.90 59.97 -8.93
C THR A 95 9.52 59.40 -8.68
N TYR A 96 8.52 59.81 -9.45
CA TYR A 96 7.16 59.25 -9.40
C TYR A 96 7.14 57.77 -9.81
N ILE A 97 7.80 57.43 -10.92
CA ILE A 97 7.94 56.05 -11.38
C ILE A 97 8.63 55.17 -10.32
N GLY A 98 9.71 55.66 -9.71
CA GLY A 98 10.43 54.99 -8.66
C GLY A 98 9.57 54.67 -7.42
N LYS A 99 8.73 55.63 -6.99
CA LYS A 99 7.77 55.42 -5.90
C LYS A 99 6.75 54.34 -6.24
N ILE A 100 6.21 54.32 -7.47
CA ILE A 100 5.27 53.28 -7.93
C ILE A 100 5.96 51.89 -7.91
N LEU A 101 7.17 51.79 -8.44
CA LEU A 101 7.91 50.50 -8.48
C LEU A 101 8.22 49.97 -7.07
N LEU A 102 8.66 50.85 -6.15
CA LEU A 102 8.88 50.49 -4.75
C LEU A 102 7.59 50.01 -4.07
N PHE A 103 6.46 50.68 -4.33
CA PHE A 103 5.16 50.25 -3.77
C PHE A 103 4.73 48.90 -4.32
N VAL A 104 4.86 48.66 -5.63
CA VAL A 104 4.54 47.37 -6.27
C VAL A 104 5.46 46.26 -5.75
N LEU A 105 6.75 46.55 -5.57
CA LEU A 105 7.71 45.62 -4.94
C LEU A 105 7.26 45.23 -3.52
N GLY A 106 6.84 46.22 -2.73
CA GLY A 106 6.30 45.98 -1.39
C GLY A 106 5.06 45.07 -1.39
N LEU A 107 4.12 45.29 -2.33
CA LEU A 107 2.94 44.46 -2.50
C LEU A 107 3.30 43.00 -2.87
N TYR A 108 4.26 42.83 -3.78
CA TYR A 108 4.70 41.48 -4.18
C TYR A 108 5.46 40.76 -3.06
N LEU A 109 6.29 41.46 -2.30
CA LEU A 109 6.95 40.89 -1.12
C LEU A 109 5.93 40.47 -0.06
N LEU A 110 4.90 41.29 0.17
CA LEU A 110 3.83 40.96 1.11
C LEU A 110 2.97 39.78 0.60
N SER A 111 2.67 39.73 -0.69
CA SER A 111 2.01 38.58 -1.34
C SER A 111 2.83 37.31 -1.17
N ALA A 112 4.14 37.36 -1.40
CA ALA A 112 5.04 36.22 -1.24
C ALA A 112 5.10 35.74 0.22
N LEU A 113 5.13 36.68 1.19
CA LEU A 113 5.10 36.34 2.62
C LEU A 113 3.82 35.63 3.00
N PHE A 114 2.65 36.13 2.56
CA PHE A 114 1.37 35.47 2.83
C PHE A 114 1.27 34.09 2.18
N SER A 115 1.76 33.92 0.96
CA SER A 115 1.82 32.64 0.26
C SER A 115 2.74 31.65 0.98
N PHE A 116 3.88 32.12 1.50
CA PHE A 116 4.80 31.31 2.28
C PHE A 116 4.15 30.81 3.59
N VAL A 117 3.54 31.71 4.36
CA VAL A 117 2.87 31.36 5.62
C VAL A 117 1.72 30.37 5.37
N GLN A 118 0.91 30.63 4.32
CA GLN A 118 -0.15 29.73 3.88
C GLN A 118 0.39 28.33 3.58
N GLY A 119 1.45 28.21 2.79
CA GLY A 119 2.07 26.95 2.44
C GLY A 119 2.62 26.20 3.65
N TRP A 120 3.27 26.92 4.56
CA TRP A 120 3.81 26.36 5.80
C TRP A 120 2.71 25.79 6.70
N ILE A 121 1.61 26.54 6.91
CA ILE A 121 0.49 26.07 7.72
C ILE A 121 -0.18 24.85 7.05
N MET A 122 -0.44 24.91 5.74
CA MET A 122 -1.11 23.82 5.02
C MET A 122 -0.28 22.53 5.03
N THR A 123 1.03 22.63 4.82
CA THR A 123 1.94 21.49 4.92
C THR A 123 1.92 20.89 6.32
N GLY A 124 1.95 21.73 7.38
CA GLY A 124 1.87 21.27 8.77
C GLY A 124 0.56 20.52 9.07
N VAL A 125 -0.58 21.02 8.58
CA VAL A 125 -1.88 20.35 8.73
C VAL A 125 -1.89 19.00 8.00
N THR A 126 -1.43 19.00 6.76
CA THR A 126 -1.40 17.77 5.93
C THR A 126 -0.53 16.69 6.56
N GLN A 127 0.67 17.04 7.03
CA GLN A 127 1.57 16.06 7.67
C GLN A 127 1.00 15.49 8.97
N LYS A 128 0.26 16.30 9.75
CA LYS A 128 -0.42 15.79 10.95
C LYS A 128 -1.54 14.79 10.60
N ILE A 129 -2.31 15.05 9.53
CA ILE A 129 -3.33 14.12 9.04
C ILE A 129 -2.67 12.81 8.56
N CYS A 130 -1.61 12.88 7.75
CA CYS A 130 -0.90 11.69 7.29
C CYS A 130 -0.29 10.88 8.45
N TYR A 131 0.30 11.55 9.44
CA TYR A 131 0.80 10.90 10.64
C TYR A 131 -0.31 10.16 11.39
N GLN A 132 -1.47 10.81 11.59
CA GLN A 132 -2.60 10.21 12.28
C GLN A 132 -3.13 8.98 11.53
N LEU A 133 -3.31 9.08 10.21
CA LEU A 133 -3.75 7.95 9.39
C LEU A 133 -2.78 6.78 9.42
N ARG A 134 -1.46 7.02 9.30
CA ARG A 134 -0.47 5.94 9.40
C ARG A 134 -0.47 5.28 10.78
N LYS A 135 -0.63 6.06 11.85
CA LYS A 135 -0.76 5.53 13.21
C LYS A 135 -1.98 4.63 13.33
N GLU A 136 -3.15 5.09 12.90
CA GLU A 136 -4.40 4.31 12.95
C GLU A 136 -4.32 3.04 12.11
N ILE A 137 -3.72 3.10 10.91
CA ILE A 137 -3.50 1.92 10.07
C ILE A 137 -2.55 0.94 10.76
N SER A 138 -1.43 1.40 11.34
CA SER A 138 -0.47 0.56 12.03
C SER A 138 -1.07 -0.13 13.26
N GLU A 139 -1.87 0.59 14.05
CA GLU A 139 -2.60 0.02 15.19
C GLU A 139 -3.65 -1.00 14.72
N LYS A 140 -4.35 -0.69 13.63
CA LYS A 140 -5.38 -1.56 13.04
C LYS A 140 -4.80 -2.87 12.53
N ILE A 141 -3.64 -2.84 11.86
CA ILE A 141 -2.95 -4.06 11.35
C ILE A 141 -2.80 -5.10 12.47
N ASN A 142 -2.39 -4.67 13.67
CA ASN A 142 -2.18 -5.57 14.80
C ASN A 142 -3.48 -6.15 15.40
N ARG A 143 -4.65 -5.63 15.01
CA ARG A 143 -5.96 -6.08 15.48
C ARG A 143 -6.79 -6.78 14.41
N MET A 144 -6.25 -6.89 13.20
CA MET A 144 -6.96 -7.53 12.08
C MET A 144 -6.94 -9.05 12.19
N PRO A 145 -8.05 -9.74 11.81
CA PRO A 145 -8.10 -11.19 11.79
C PRO A 145 -7.18 -11.75 10.69
N MET A 146 -6.65 -12.96 10.92
CA MET A 146 -5.76 -13.65 9.97
C MET A 146 -6.41 -13.84 8.60
N LYS A 147 -7.73 -14.05 8.55
CA LYS A 147 -8.53 -14.15 7.32
C LYS A 147 -8.31 -12.97 6.36
N TYR A 148 -8.12 -11.77 6.90
CA TYR A 148 -7.88 -10.57 6.08
C TYR A 148 -6.57 -10.67 5.31
N PHE A 149 -5.48 -11.09 5.98
CA PHE A 149 -4.15 -11.20 5.38
C PHE A 149 -4.05 -12.38 4.40
N GLU A 150 -4.73 -13.49 4.67
CA GLU A 150 -4.73 -14.64 3.77
C GLU A 150 -5.53 -14.42 2.48
N SER A 151 -6.49 -13.50 2.50
CA SER A 151 -7.32 -13.15 1.33
C SER A 151 -6.69 -12.08 0.42
N ARG A 152 -5.61 -11.41 0.86
CA ARG A 152 -4.98 -10.27 0.18
C ARG A 152 -3.48 -10.46 0.05
N THR A 153 -2.86 -9.75 -0.91
CA THR A 153 -1.40 -9.78 -1.03
C THR A 153 -0.74 -8.84 -0.01
N TYR A 154 0.43 -9.21 0.46
CA TYR A 154 1.23 -8.38 1.38
C TYR A 154 1.49 -6.97 0.81
N GLY A 155 1.81 -6.89 -0.49
CA GLY A 155 2.04 -5.60 -1.17
C GLY A 155 0.81 -4.69 -1.21
N GLU A 156 -0.42 -5.26 -1.28
CA GLU A 156 -1.65 -4.47 -1.23
C GLU A 156 -1.83 -3.79 0.13
N VAL A 157 -1.58 -4.50 1.22
CA VAL A 157 -1.69 -3.96 2.59
C VAL A 157 -0.63 -2.88 2.83
N LEU A 158 0.63 -3.15 2.44
CA LEU A 158 1.73 -2.19 2.58
C LEU A 158 1.49 -0.91 1.77
N SER A 159 0.96 -1.03 0.55
CA SER A 159 0.65 0.12 -0.31
C SER A 159 -0.36 1.09 0.32
N ARG A 160 -1.26 0.61 1.19
CA ARG A 160 -2.23 1.47 1.91
C ARG A 160 -1.55 2.39 2.93
N ILE A 161 -0.52 1.90 3.63
CA ILE A 161 0.24 2.69 4.61
C ILE A 161 1.13 3.72 3.92
N THR A 162 1.76 3.32 2.81
CA THR A 162 2.75 4.13 2.11
C THR A 162 2.08 4.98 1.01
N ASN A 163 1.79 4.37 -0.13
CA ASN A 163 1.39 5.07 -1.34
C ASN A 163 0.03 5.79 -1.22
N ASP A 164 -0.97 5.14 -0.59
CA ASP A 164 -2.30 5.74 -0.49
C ASP A 164 -2.31 6.93 0.47
N VAL A 165 -1.63 6.83 1.63
CA VAL A 165 -1.53 7.97 2.57
C VAL A 165 -0.71 9.11 1.97
N ASP A 166 0.36 8.82 1.20
CA ASP A 166 1.13 9.86 0.50
C ASP A 166 0.30 10.54 -0.60
N THR A 167 -0.48 9.77 -1.36
CA THR A 167 -1.41 10.30 -2.36
C THR A 167 -2.46 11.22 -1.72
N LEU A 168 -2.99 10.83 -0.55
CA LEU A 168 -3.89 11.67 0.24
C LEU A 168 -3.20 12.97 0.68
N GLY A 169 -1.97 12.88 1.20
CA GLY A 169 -1.20 14.03 1.64
C GLY A 169 -0.92 15.01 0.51
N GLN A 170 -0.41 14.53 -0.62
CA GLN A 170 -0.15 15.36 -1.78
C GLN A 170 -1.44 16.00 -2.32
N GLY A 171 -2.51 15.19 -2.44
CA GLY A 171 -3.81 15.64 -2.91
C GLY A 171 -4.41 16.74 -2.02
N LEU A 172 -4.36 16.57 -0.70
CA LEU A 172 -4.85 17.57 0.26
C LEU A 172 -4.08 18.89 0.15
N ASN A 173 -2.75 18.81 0.21
CA ASN A 173 -1.89 20.00 0.20
C ASN A 173 -2.09 20.82 -1.09
N GLN A 174 -2.03 20.14 -2.22
CA GLN A 174 -2.11 20.79 -3.53
C GLN A 174 -3.53 21.23 -3.88
N SER A 175 -4.55 20.35 -3.69
CA SER A 175 -5.91 20.64 -4.15
C SER A 175 -6.55 21.80 -3.39
N ILE A 176 -6.48 21.81 -2.06
CA ILE A 176 -7.10 22.86 -1.23
C ILE A 176 -6.48 24.22 -1.54
N THR A 177 -5.14 24.29 -1.54
CA THR A 177 -4.41 25.52 -1.83
C THR A 177 -4.73 26.04 -3.24
N THR A 178 -4.64 25.16 -4.25
CA THR A 178 -4.85 25.56 -5.65
C THR A 178 -6.29 25.99 -5.92
N ILE A 179 -7.29 25.32 -5.36
CA ILE A 179 -8.69 25.72 -5.52
C ILE A 179 -8.92 27.13 -4.95
N ILE A 180 -8.46 27.39 -3.73
CA ILE A 180 -8.66 28.69 -3.06
C ILE A 180 -7.98 29.81 -3.86
N THR A 181 -6.70 29.63 -4.20
CA THR A 181 -5.93 30.65 -4.94
C THR A 181 -6.46 30.86 -6.35
N SER A 182 -6.84 29.79 -7.08
CA SER A 182 -7.36 29.88 -8.44
C SER A 182 -8.72 30.60 -8.49
N VAL A 183 -9.63 30.25 -7.56
CA VAL A 183 -10.95 30.91 -7.48
C VAL A 183 -10.78 32.40 -7.11
N ALA A 184 -9.95 32.71 -6.12
CA ALA A 184 -9.66 34.08 -5.73
C ALA A 184 -9.02 34.89 -6.89
N THR A 185 -8.08 34.27 -7.63
CA THR A 185 -7.45 34.88 -8.79
C THR A 185 -8.46 35.16 -9.92
N LEU A 186 -9.31 34.17 -10.26
CA LEU A 186 -10.33 34.35 -11.30
C LEU A 186 -11.28 35.49 -10.96
N ILE A 187 -11.80 35.52 -9.72
CA ILE A 187 -12.69 36.60 -9.27
C ILE A 187 -11.97 37.96 -9.27
N GLY A 188 -10.77 38.01 -8.70
CA GLY A 188 -10.00 39.26 -8.61
C GLY A 188 -9.61 39.80 -9.98
N VAL A 189 -9.08 38.95 -10.87
CA VAL A 189 -8.71 39.35 -12.24
C VAL A 189 -9.94 39.79 -13.04
N PHE A 190 -11.07 39.09 -12.93
CA PHE A 190 -12.31 39.43 -13.60
C PHE A 190 -12.82 40.82 -13.16
N ILE A 191 -12.82 41.11 -11.86
CA ILE A 191 -13.19 42.45 -11.33
C ILE A 191 -12.25 43.51 -11.87
N MET A 192 -10.94 43.27 -11.90
CA MET A 192 -9.95 44.22 -12.39
C MET A 192 -10.09 44.46 -13.89
N MET A 193 -10.37 43.45 -14.70
CA MET A 193 -10.64 43.58 -16.14
C MET A 193 -11.88 44.44 -16.39
N LEU A 194 -12.98 44.19 -15.68
CA LEU A 194 -14.20 45.01 -15.76
C LEU A 194 -13.95 46.48 -15.36
N SER A 195 -13.07 46.70 -14.37
CA SER A 195 -12.73 48.04 -13.89
C SER A 195 -11.91 48.89 -14.91
N ILE A 196 -11.28 48.22 -15.90
CA ILE A 196 -10.53 48.90 -16.97
C ILE A 196 -11.45 49.13 -18.17
N SER A 197 -12.01 48.06 -18.74
CA SER A 197 -12.91 48.19 -19.90
C SER A 197 -13.84 46.97 -20.01
N PRO A 198 -15.17 47.14 -19.90
CA PRO A 198 -16.14 46.08 -20.12
C PRO A 198 -16.08 45.49 -21.54
N LEU A 199 -15.82 46.33 -22.56
CA LEU A 199 -15.71 45.89 -23.95
C LEU A 199 -14.52 44.93 -24.16
N MET A 200 -13.34 45.31 -23.67
CA MET A 200 -12.15 44.46 -23.74
C MET A 200 -12.32 43.16 -22.94
N THR A 201 -13.05 43.24 -21.81
CA THR A 201 -13.38 42.04 -20.99
C THR A 201 -14.27 41.09 -21.78
N LEU A 202 -15.27 41.58 -22.51
CA LEU A 202 -16.11 40.78 -23.38
C LEU A 202 -15.29 40.06 -24.47
N ILE A 203 -14.38 40.81 -25.14
CA ILE A 203 -13.48 40.22 -26.15
C ILE A 203 -12.62 39.11 -25.54
N ALA A 204 -12.04 39.33 -24.35
CA ALA A 204 -11.24 38.34 -23.66
C ALA A 204 -12.07 37.08 -23.25
N LEU A 205 -13.32 37.27 -22.84
CA LEU A 205 -14.22 36.18 -22.50
C LEU A 205 -14.57 35.28 -23.71
N VAL A 206 -14.62 35.82 -24.94
CA VAL A 206 -14.85 34.99 -26.15
C VAL A 206 -13.70 34.00 -26.42
N ILE A 207 -12.50 34.28 -25.95
CA ILE A 207 -11.34 33.41 -26.11
C ILE A 207 -11.54 32.09 -25.33
N LEU A 208 -12.29 32.12 -24.22
CA LEU A 208 -12.48 30.92 -23.36
C LEU A 208 -13.25 29.79 -24.04
N PRO A 209 -14.43 30.00 -24.64
CA PRO A 209 -15.15 28.94 -25.34
C PRO A 209 -14.38 28.41 -26.55
N VAL A 210 -13.63 29.29 -27.25
CA VAL A 210 -12.76 28.87 -28.35
C VAL A 210 -11.65 27.93 -27.85
N SER A 211 -10.96 28.31 -26.78
CA SER A 211 -9.93 27.47 -26.13
C SER A 211 -10.52 26.17 -25.64
N ALA A 212 -11.65 26.18 -24.91
CA ALA A 212 -12.31 25.01 -24.40
C ALA A 212 -12.76 24.03 -25.52
N GLY A 213 -13.26 24.59 -26.63
CA GLY A 213 -13.64 23.79 -27.82
C GLY A 213 -12.46 23.08 -28.45
N LEU A 214 -11.33 23.78 -28.66
CA LEU A 214 -10.12 23.20 -29.21
C LEU A 214 -9.49 22.17 -28.29
N ILE A 215 -9.42 22.43 -26.99
CA ILE A 215 -8.95 21.46 -25.98
C ILE A 215 -9.83 20.21 -26.01
N SER A 216 -11.14 20.36 -25.96
CA SER A 216 -12.10 19.24 -25.98
C SER A 216 -11.93 18.39 -27.23
N PHE A 217 -11.72 19.01 -28.38
CA PHE A 217 -11.49 18.31 -29.65
C PHE A 217 -10.20 17.47 -29.59
N VAL A 218 -9.08 18.05 -29.13
CA VAL A 218 -7.79 17.34 -29.00
C VAL A 218 -7.90 16.22 -27.99
N VAL A 219 -8.49 16.45 -26.81
CA VAL A 219 -8.66 15.46 -25.77
C VAL A 219 -9.49 14.27 -26.26
N LYS A 220 -10.64 14.52 -26.88
CA LYS A 220 -11.48 13.44 -27.44
C LYS A 220 -10.73 12.58 -28.46
N LYS A 221 -9.89 13.20 -29.29
CA LYS A 221 -9.11 12.47 -30.32
C LYS A 221 -7.93 11.73 -29.73
N SER A 222 -7.26 12.25 -28.69
CA SER A 222 -6.11 11.62 -28.03
C SER A 222 -6.51 10.49 -27.08
N GLN A 223 -7.72 10.52 -26.51
CA GLN A 223 -8.18 9.61 -25.46
C GLN A 223 -8.11 8.12 -25.88
N LYS A 224 -8.42 7.80 -27.15
CA LYS A 224 -8.31 6.42 -27.68
C LYS A 224 -6.85 5.91 -27.63
N TYR A 225 -5.92 6.74 -28.09
CA TYR A 225 -4.49 6.38 -28.13
C TYR A 225 -3.90 6.30 -26.72
N PHE A 226 -4.32 7.20 -25.83
CA PHE A 226 -3.92 7.15 -24.43
C PHE A 226 -4.38 5.87 -23.73
N LYS A 227 -5.63 5.44 -23.96
CA LYS A 227 -6.14 4.17 -23.44
C LYS A 227 -5.33 2.97 -23.96
N ASN A 228 -5.08 2.92 -25.28
CA ASN A 228 -4.28 1.86 -25.88
C ASN A 228 -2.84 1.85 -25.35
N GLN A 229 -2.24 3.03 -25.18
CA GLN A 229 -0.91 3.16 -24.57
C GLN A 229 -0.86 2.55 -23.18
N GLN A 230 -1.86 2.83 -22.31
CA GLN A 230 -1.91 2.26 -20.97
C GLN A 230 -2.12 0.74 -21.00
N GLU A 231 -2.97 0.25 -21.91
CA GLU A 231 -3.23 -1.18 -22.08
C GLU A 231 -1.96 -1.93 -22.51
N TYR A 232 -1.27 -1.46 -23.56
CA TYR A 232 -0.03 -2.10 -24.03
C TYR A 232 1.13 -1.94 -23.04
N LEU A 233 1.20 -0.84 -22.29
CA LEU A 233 2.16 -0.69 -21.20
C LEU A 233 1.92 -1.74 -20.09
N GLY A 234 0.66 -2.01 -19.78
CA GLY A 234 0.29 -3.08 -18.85
C GLY A 234 0.71 -4.47 -19.36
N HIS A 235 0.51 -4.75 -20.67
CA HIS A 235 0.95 -6.01 -21.27
C HIS A 235 2.46 -6.17 -21.24
N ILE A 236 3.23 -5.11 -21.59
CA ILE A 236 4.71 -5.14 -21.52
C ILE A 236 5.20 -5.38 -20.10
N ASN A 237 4.63 -4.69 -19.10
CA ASN A 237 5.01 -4.92 -17.70
C ASN A 237 4.75 -6.37 -17.27
N GLY A 238 3.60 -6.93 -17.66
CA GLY A 238 3.29 -8.36 -17.41
C GLY A 238 4.27 -9.31 -18.11
N GLN A 239 4.62 -9.05 -19.36
CA GLN A 239 5.62 -9.83 -20.10
C GLN A 239 7.02 -9.75 -19.45
N VAL A 240 7.46 -8.55 -19.03
CA VAL A 240 8.75 -8.38 -18.35
C VAL A 240 8.78 -9.15 -17.03
N GLU A 241 7.70 -9.10 -16.23
CA GLU A 241 7.59 -9.86 -14.99
C GLU A 241 7.65 -11.37 -15.24
N GLU A 242 6.93 -11.86 -16.26
CA GLU A 242 6.92 -13.27 -16.64
C GLU A 242 8.29 -13.74 -17.18
N ILE A 243 8.91 -12.97 -18.08
CA ILE A 243 10.23 -13.25 -18.66
C ILE A 243 11.30 -13.25 -17.56
N TYR A 244 11.27 -12.27 -16.66
CA TYR A 244 12.24 -12.18 -15.57
C TYR A 244 12.06 -13.31 -14.55
N GLY A 245 10.81 -13.59 -14.16
CA GLY A 245 10.49 -14.69 -13.23
C GLY A 245 10.78 -16.08 -13.83
N GLY A 246 10.58 -16.24 -15.14
CA GLY A 246 10.82 -17.48 -15.89
C GLY A 246 12.18 -17.56 -16.57
N HIS A 247 13.12 -16.63 -16.31
CA HIS A 247 14.37 -16.50 -17.08
C HIS A 247 15.20 -17.80 -17.13
N LEU A 248 15.28 -18.54 -16.01
CA LEU A 248 15.98 -19.82 -15.96
C LEU A 248 15.35 -20.86 -16.92
N VAL A 249 14.02 -20.87 -17.01
CA VAL A 249 13.28 -21.78 -17.90
C VAL A 249 13.51 -21.41 -19.36
N ILE A 250 13.45 -20.10 -19.68
CA ILE A 250 13.71 -19.59 -21.03
C ILE A 250 15.11 -20.01 -21.48
N LYS A 251 16.13 -19.85 -20.62
CA LYS A 251 17.51 -20.27 -20.87
C LYS A 251 17.65 -21.78 -21.02
N ALA A 252 17.01 -22.56 -20.15
CA ALA A 252 17.08 -24.03 -20.19
C ALA A 252 16.48 -24.62 -21.49
N PHE A 253 15.49 -23.95 -22.08
CA PHE A 253 14.80 -24.40 -23.28
C PHE A 253 15.23 -23.63 -24.56
N ASN A 254 16.21 -22.72 -24.48
CA ASN A 254 16.74 -21.90 -25.60
C ASN A 254 15.61 -21.12 -26.34
N ARG A 255 14.72 -20.47 -25.58
CA ARG A 255 13.56 -19.73 -26.11
C ARG A 255 13.74 -18.21 -26.07
N GLU A 256 14.96 -17.72 -25.98
CA GLU A 256 15.25 -16.28 -25.89
C GLU A 256 14.76 -15.54 -27.13
N GLN A 257 14.97 -16.10 -28.31
CA GLN A 257 14.62 -15.44 -29.58
C GLN A 257 13.09 -15.31 -29.72
N ASP A 258 12.34 -16.38 -29.41
CA ASP A 258 10.87 -16.38 -29.44
C ASP A 258 10.30 -15.31 -28.48
N THR A 259 10.92 -15.21 -27.28
CA THR A 259 10.53 -14.23 -26.27
C THR A 259 10.78 -12.79 -26.69
N ILE A 260 11.92 -12.54 -27.38
CA ILE A 260 12.26 -11.22 -27.92
C ILE A 260 11.27 -10.82 -29.02
N GLU A 261 10.92 -11.72 -29.94
CA GLU A 261 9.99 -11.46 -31.03
C GLU A 261 8.58 -11.12 -30.49
N GLU A 262 8.10 -11.83 -29.47
CA GLU A 262 6.82 -11.54 -28.83
C GLU A 262 6.83 -10.18 -28.13
N PHE A 263 7.92 -9.87 -27.42
CA PHE A 263 8.10 -8.58 -26.76
C PHE A 263 8.12 -7.44 -27.78
N ASP A 264 8.87 -7.58 -28.87
CA ASP A 264 8.97 -6.56 -29.92
C ASP A 264 7.63 -6.32 -30.61
N ALA A 265 6.83 -7.36 -30.85
CA ALA A 265 5.49 -7.22 -31.41
C ALA A 265 4.56 -6.39 -30.51
N THR A 266 4.65 -6.57 -29.18
CA THR A 266 3.88 -5.79 -28.20
C THR A 266 4.42 -4.38 -28.06
N ASN A 267 5.75 -4.23 -28.05
CA ASN A 267 6.45 -2.94 -27.96
C ASN A 267 6.15 -2.05 -29.18
N GLN A 268 6.05 -2.63 -30.38
CA GLN A 268 5.68 -1.89 -31.59
C GLN A 268 4.27 -1.28 -31.47
N LYS A 269 3.30 -2.03 -30.93
CA LYS A 269 1.93 -1.51 -30.68
C LYS A 269 1.92 -0.41 -29.63
N LEU A 270 2.74 -0.56 -28.57
CA LEU A 270 2.95 0.49 -27.58
C LEU A 270 3.54 1.75 -28.21
N TYR A 271 4.60 1.60 -29.02
CA TYR A 271 5.25 2.71 -29.72
C TYR A 271 4.24 3.51 -30.55
N GLU A 272 3.46 2.84 -31.42
CA GLU A 272 2.46 3.53 -32.26
C GLU A 272 1.40 4.27 -31.46
N SER A 273 0.92 3.67 -30.36
CA SER A 273 -0.09 4.28 -29.49
C SER A 273 0.50 5.44 -28.70
N ALA A 274 1.70 5.26 -28.14
CA ALA A 274 2.41 6.27 -27.36
C ALA A 274 2.78 7.47 -28.23
N TRP A 275 3.33 7.25 -29.45
CA TRP A 275 3.68 8.32 -30.35
C TRP A 275 2.47 9.21 -30.69
N LYS A 276 1.33 8.58 -31.07
CA LYS A 276 0.11 9.33 -31.42
C LYS A 276 -0.49 10.05 -30.19
N SER A 277 -0.46 9.40 -29.03
CA SER A 277 -0.91 9.97 -27.75
C SER A 277 -0.07 11.21 -27.37
N GLN A 278 1.26 11.07 -27.39
CA GLN A 278 2.20 12.12 -27.03
C GLN A 278 2.18 13.28 -28.03
N PHE A 279 2.08 13.00 -29.34
CA PHE A 279 1.96 14.02 -30.37
C PHE A 279 0.71 14.89 -30.16
N LEU A 280 -0.46 14.25 -29.99
CA LEU A 280 -1.72 14.97 -29.78
C LEU A 280 -1.70 15.76 -28.45
N SER A 281 -1.19 15.15 -27.39
CA SER A 281 -1.06 15.82 -26.08
C SER A 281 -0.06 16.98 -26.13
N GLY A 282 1.07 16.79 -26.83
CA GLY A 282 2.10 17.81 -27.03
C GLY A 282 1.62 19.02 -27.85
N MET A 283 0.64 18.83 -28.74
CA MET A 283 0.03 19.93 -29.49
C MET A 283 -0.84 20.87 -28.62
N MET A 284 -1.27 20.43 -27.44
CA MET A 284 -2.12 21.23 -26.55
C MET A 284 -1.49 22.58 -26.21
N GLN A 285 -0.21 22.57 -25.82
CA GLN A 285 0.49 23.78 -25.42
C GLN A 285 0.69 24.77 -26.58
N PRO A 286 1.17 24.38 -27.78
CA PRO A 286 1.22 25.24 -28.96
C PRO A 286 -0.14 25.83 -29.35
N ILE A 287 -1.21 25.02 -29.33
CA ILE A 287 -2.57 25.46 -29.65
C ILE A 287 -3.02 26.53 -28.64
N MET A 288 -2.82 26.28 -27.34
CA MET A 288 -3.18 27.26 -26.31
C MET A 288 -2.39 28.56 -26.43
N MET A 289 -1.09 28.46 -26.78
CA MET A 289 -0.25 29.61 -27.02
C MET A 289 -0.72 30.42 -28.24
N PHE A 290 -1.10 29.73 -29.31
CA PHE A 290 -1.64 30.38 -30.52
C PHE A 290 -2.95 31.13 -30.22
N VAL A 291 -3.90 30.48 -29.53
CA VAL A 291 -5.17 31.10 -29.12
C VAL A 291 -4.93 32.30 -28.17
N GLY A 292 -4.00 32.12 -27.22
CA GLY A 292 -3.59 33.22 -26.32
C GLY A 292 -2.98 34.40 -27.06
N ASN A 293 -2.17 34.17 -28.09
CA ASN A 293 -1.58 35.22 -28.91
C ASN A 293 -2.62 35.91 -29.81
N LEU A 294 -3.62 35.17 -30.33
CA LEU A 294 -4.75 35.79 -31.01
C LEU A 294 -5.54 36.73 -30.08
N GLY A 295 -5.78 36.25 -28.84
CA GLY A 295 -6.40 37.07 -27.81
C GLY A 295 -5.59 38.30 -27.45
N TYR A 296 -4.28 38.17 -27.34
CA TYR A 296 -3.36 39.28 -27.15
C TYR A 296 -3.48 40.30 -28.29
N ALA A 297 -3.47 39.86 -29.55
CA ALA A 297 -3.61 40.74 -30.71
C ALA A 297 -4.96 41.47 -30.73
N ALA A 298 -6.07 40.76 -30.44
CA ALA A 298 -7.40 41.36 -30.36
C ALA A 298 -7.50 42.41 -29.24
N VAL A 299 -6.93 42.13 -28.07
CA VAL A 299 -6.87 43.06 -26.93
C VAL A 299 -5.97 44.26 -27.24
N ALA A 300 -4.83 44.07 -27.89
CA ALA A 300 -3.91 45.15 -28.28
C ALA A 300 -4.56 46.08 -29.31
N LEU A 301 -5.25 45.54 -30.33
CA LEU A 301 -5.96 46.32 -31.34
C LEU A 301 -7.13 47.10 -30.72
N SER A 302 -8.01 46.46 -29.97
CA SER A 302 -9.15 47.11 -29.32
C SER A 302 -8.70 48.13 -28.28
N GLY A 303 -7.67 47.77 -27.48
CA GLY A 303 -7.08 48.69 -26.50
C GLY A 303 -6.42 49.91 -27.15
N GLY A 304 -5.69 49.70 -28.27
CA GLY A 304 -5.11 50.80 -29.05
C GLY A 304 -6.17 51.79 -29.59
N LEU A 305 -7.28 51.26 -30.12
CA LEU A 305 -8.41 52.10 -30.56
C LEU A 305 -9.02 52.90 -29.41
N LEU A 306 -9.28 52.26 -28.26
CA LEU A 306 -9.81 52.92 -27.07
C LEU A 306 -8.85 53.95 -26.46
N ALA A 307 -7.55 53.74 -26.58
CA ALA A 307 -6.54 54.68 -26.13
C ALA A 307 -6.48 55.93 -27.05
N ILE A 308 -6.61 55.75 -28.39
CA ILE A 308 -6.72 56.87 -29.34
C ILE A 308 -7.98 57.68 -29.06
N LEU A 309 -9.08 57.01 -28.67
CA LEU A 309 -10.32 57.67 -28.27
C LEU A 309 -10.25 58.36 -26.89
N GLY A 310 -9.14 58.22 -26.17
CA GLY A 310 -8.92 58.78 -24.84
C GLY A 310 -9.70 58.14 -23.71
N THR A 311 -10.30 56.92 -23.92
CA THR A 311 -11.10 56.22 -22.91
C THR A 311 -10.27 55.39 -21.96
N ILE A 312 -9.09 54.92 -22.36
CA ILE A 312 -8.13 54.17 -21.52
C ILE A 312 -6.71 54.66 -21.77
N THR A 313 -5.79 54.36 -20.85
CA THR A 313 -4.38 54.73 -20.95
C THR A 313 -3.53 53.59 -21.56
N ILE A 314 -2.31 53.88 -22.00
CA ILE A 314 -1.34 52.90 -22.48
C ILE A 314 -1.02 51.87 -21.35
N GLY A 315 -0.94 52.35 -20.10
CA GLY A 315 -0.74 51.51 -18.94
C GLY A 315 -1.91 50.56 -18.68
N ASP A 316 -3.15 50.97 -18.98
CA ASP A 316 -4.33 50.10 -18.87
C ASP A 316 -4.28 48.94 -19.89
N ILE A 317 -3.79 49.21 -21.11
CA ILE A 317 -3.58 48.15 -22.13
C ILE A 317 -2.57 47.12 -21.60
N GLN A 318 -1.45 47.59 -21.06
CA GLN A 318 -0.43 46.71 -20.48
C GLN A 318 -0.99 45.85 -19.32
N ALA A 319 -1.71 46.48 -18.39
CA ALA A 319 -2.35 45.80 -17.26
C ALA A 319 -3.37 44.78 -17.75
N PHE A 320 -4.18 45.13 -18.74
CA PHE A 320 -5.20 44.23 -19.31
C PHE A 320 -4.60 43.00 -19.98
N ILE A 321 -3.53 43.18 -20.74
CA ILE A 321 -2.78 42.05 -21.35
C ILE A 321 -2.28 41.10 -20.25
N GLN A 322 -1.75 41.61 -19.15
CA GLN A 322 -1.30 40.80 -18.02
C GLN A 322 -2.48 40.08 -17.37
N TYR A 323 -3.65 40.72 -17.24
CA TYR A 323 -4.85 40.06 -16.69
C TYR A 323 -5.38 38.95 -17.58
N VAL A 324 -5.37 39.09 -18.91
CA VAL A 324 -5.77 38.02 -19.83
C VAL A 324 -4.89 36.80 -19.63
N LYS A 325 -3.57 36.95 -19.48
CA LYS A 325 -2.66 35.83 -19.17
C LYS A 325 -2.97 35.24 -17.81
N SER A 326 -3.16 36.05 -16.78
CA SER A 326 -3.46 35.61 -15.41
C SER A 326 -4.86 34.99 -15.26
N PHE A 327 -5.76 35.18 -16.24
CA PHE A 327 -7.10 34.58 -16.24
C PHE A 327 -7.11 33.12 -16.76
N THR A 328 -6.24 32.80 -17.71
CA THR A 328 -6.20 31.49 -18.34
C THR A 328 -5.52 30.41 -17.44
N GLN A 329 -4.49 30.80 -16.70
CA GLN A 329 -3.71 29.90 -15.87
C GLN A 329 -4.53 29.21 -14.76
N PRO A 330 -5.35 29.90 -13.95
CA PRO A 330 -6.19 29.25 -12.93
C PRO A 330 -7.16 28.21 -13.47
N ILE A 331 -7.69 28.41 -14.69
CA ILE A 331 -8.60 27.45 -15.33
C ILE A 331 -7.88 26.12 -15.60
N GLN A 332 -6.65 26.19 -16.09
CA GLN A 332 -5.82 24.99 -16.29
C GLN A 332 -5.49 24.30 -14.95
N GLN A 333 -5.17 25.08 -13.92
CA GLN A 333 -4.90 24.55 -12.58
C GLN A 333 -6.11 23.84 -11.97
N ILE A 334 -7.31 24.41 -12.09
CA ILE A 334 -8.56 23.77 -11.63
C ILE A 334 -8.80 22.45 -12.37
N ALA A 335 -8.55 22.40 -13.68
CA ALA A 335 -8.69 21.16 -14.45
C ALA A 335 -7.71 20.06 -13.98
N GLN A 336 -6.47 20.42 -13.63
CA GLN A 336 -5.50 19.49 -13.06
C GLN A 336 -5.90 19.00 -11.66
N VAL A 337 -6.44 19.90 -10.83
CA VAL A 337 -6.91 19.57 -9.48
C VAL A 337 -8.06 18.56 -9.51
N ILE A 338 -8.94 18.58 -10.51
CA ILE A 338 -10.02 17.59 -10.62
C ILE A 338 -9.45 16.17 -10.70
N ASN A 339 -8.39 15.94 -11.48
CA ASN A 339 -7.73 14.64 -11.55
C ASN A 339 -7.05 14.26 -10.22
N GLN A 340 -6.41 15.24 -9.58
CA GLN A 340 -5.77 15.04 -8.26
C GLN A 340 -6.80 14.65 -7.19
N VAL A 341 -7.96 15.31 -7.18
CA VAL A 341 -9.06 15.01 -6.25
C VAL A 341 -9.63 13.61 -6.52
N GLN A 342 -9.72 13.16 -7.76
CA GLN A 342 -10.15 11.79 -8.08
C GLN A 342 -9.16 10.75 -7.55
N SER A 343 -7.86 10.94 -7.75
CA SER A 343 -6.81 10.06 -7.23
C SER A 343 -6.80 10.03 -5.70
N MET A 344 -6.92 11.20 -5.07
CA MET A 344 -7.02 11.34 -3.61
C MET A 344 -8.27 10.64 -3.07
N ALA A 345 -9.41 10.74 -3.75
CA ALA A 345 -10.65 10.08 -3.32
C ALA A 345 -10.55 8.55 -3.44
N ALA A 346 -9.92 8.02 -4.48
CA ALA A 346 -9.68 6.59 -4.62
C ALA A 346 -8.73 6.05 -3.53
N ALA A 347 -7.65 6.78 -3.23
CA ALA A 347 -6.75 6.45 -2.12
C ALA A 347 -7.47 6.51 -0.77
N SER A 348 -8.31 7.55 -0.57
CA SER A 348 -9.14 7.72 0.62
C SER A 348 -10.11 6.54 0.81
N GLU A 349 -10.78 6.11 -0.25
CA GLU A 349 -11.69 4.96 -0.21
C GLU A 349 -10.97 3.70 0.27
N ARG A 350 -9.79 3.37 -0.28
CA ARG A 350 -9.00 2.21 0.12
C ARG A 350 -8.50 2.28 1.57
N VAL A 351 -8.03 3.46 2.00
CA VAL A 351 -7.60 3.66 3.40
C VAL A 351 -8.76 3.49 4.36
N PHE A 352 -9.92 4.11 4.08
CA PHE A 352 -11.08 4.00 4.96
C PHE A 352 -11.82 2.67 4.85
N GLU A 353 -11.74 1.96 3.74
CA GLU A 353 -12.17 0.57 3.64
C GLU A 353 -11.40 -0.27 4.65
N PHE A 354 -10.07 -0.15 4.67
CA PHE A 354 -9.23 -0.85 5.62
C PHE A 354 -9.52 -0.47 7.07
N LEU A 355 -9.63 0.82 7.37
CA LEU A 355 -9.91 1.29 8.74
C LEU A 355 -11.29 0.88 9.27
N ASN A 356 -12.25 0.59 8.37
CA ASN A 356 -13.60 0.13 8.74
C ASN A 356 -13.76 -1.39 8.71
N GLU A 357 -12.74 -2.16 8.31
CA GLU A 357 -12.80 -3.63 8.38
C GLU A 357 -13.01 -4.10 9.81
N GLU A 358 -13.68 -5.23 9.97
CA GLU A 358 -13.94 -5.84 11.28
C GLU A 358 -12.62 -6.26 11.94
N GLU A 359 -12.48 -5.92 13.21
CA GLU A 359 -11.32 -6.31 14.03
C GLU A 359 -11.58 -7.65 14.71
N GLU A 360 -10.49 -8.36 14.99
CA GLU A 360 -10.54 -9.57 15.79
C GLU A 360 -10.98 -9.22 17.22
N ASN A 361 -12.00 -9.91 17.75
CA ASN A 361 -12.40 -9.72 19.14
C ASN A 361 -11.32 -10.26 20.08
N GLN A 362 -10.62 -9.36 20.76
CA GLN A 362 -9.46 -9.70 21.59
C GLN A 362 -9.84 -10.08 23.02
N SER A 363 -10.96 -9.58 23.55
CA SER A 363 -11.33 -9.68 24.96
C SER A 363 -12.68 -10.35 25.16
N VAL A 364 -12.83 -11.02 26.29
CA VAL A 364 -14.04 -11.69 26.76
C VAL A 364 -14.46 -11.04 28.10
N GLU A 365 -15.76 -10.94 28.40
CA GLU A 365 -16.24 -10.29 29.63
C GLU A 365 -15.74 -10.94 30.93
N ASN A 366 -15.63 -12.28 30.96
CA ASN A 366 -15.09 -13.02 32.11
C ASN A 366 -14.08 -14.05 31.64
N PRO A 367 -12.82 -13.65 31.37
CA PRO A 367 -11.82 -14.55 30.82
C PRO A 367 -11.36 -15.60 31.82
N CYS A 368 -11.17 -16.83 31.35
CA CYS A 368 -10.51 -17.87 32.11
C CYS A 368 -9.04 -17.53 32.34
N ASP A 369 -8.50 -17.92 33.49
CA ASP A 369 -7.14 -17.67 33.92
C ASP A 369 -6.18 -18.65 33.24
N ILE A 370 -5.34 -18.18 32.33
CA ILE A 370 -4.38 -18.98 31.55
C ILE A 370 -3.24 -19.54 32.42
N SER A 371 -2.93 -18.93 33.57
CA SER A 371 -1.83 -19.34 34.44
C SER A 371 -2.05 -20.74 35.04
N LYS A 372 -3.29 -21.19 35.12
CA LYS A 372 -3.70 -22.49 35.69
C LYS A 372 -3.70 -23.62 34.67
N VAL A 373 -3.46 -23.31 33.42
CA VAL A 373 -3.51 -24.30 32.33
C VAL A 373 -2.39 -25.34 32.48
N THR A 374 -2.78 -26.61 32.42
CA THR A 374 -1.85 -27.78 32.47
C THR A 374 -1.49 -28.28 31.09
N GLY A 375 -2.29 -28.01 30.07
CA GLY A 375 -2.07 -28.36 28.69
C GLY A 375 -2.87 -29.55 28.18
N ALA A 376 -4.00 -29.92 28.82
CA ALA A 376 -4.95 -30.85 28.23
C ALA A 376 -5.74 -30.16 27.12
N VAL A 377 -5.89 -30.82 25.97
CA VAL A 377 -6.61 -30.24 24.81
C VAL A 377 -7.68 -31.24 24.36
N SER A 378 -8.92 -30.80 24.21
CA SER A 378 -9.98 -31.59 23.58
C SER A 378 -10.60 -30.85 22.37
N PHE A 379 -10.89 -31.65 21.35
CA PHE A 379 -11.70 -31.21 20.20
C PHE A 379 -13.00 -32.02 20.28
N GLU A 380 -14.12 -31.30 20.24
CA GLU A 380 -15.46 -31.86 20.44
C GLU A 380 -16.32 -31.52 19.23
N HIS A 381 -16.50 -32.50 18.34
CA HIS A 381 -17.32 -32.35 17.13
C HIS A 381 -17.05 -31.05 16.34
N VAL A 382 -15.78 -30.78 16.08
CA VAL A 382 -15.33 -29.56 15.42
C VAL A 382 -15.63 -29.59 13.93
N HIS A 383 -16.38 -28.60 13.46
CA HIS A 383 -16.65 -28.36 12.04
C HIS A 383 -16.11 -27.01 11.64
N PHE A 384 -15.46 -26.93 10.47
CA PHE A 384 -14.88 -25.68 10.00
C PHE A 384 -14.73 -25.61 8.47
N GLY A 385 -14.96 -24.43 7.93
CA GLY A 385 -14.64 -24.04 6.55
C GLY A 385 -14.29 -22.56 6.46
N TYR A 386 -13.34 -22.21 5.61
CA TYR A 386 -12.96 -20.79 5.38
C TYR A 386 -14.05 -20.02 4.66
N GLN A 387 -14.91 -20.72 3.89
CA GLN A 387 -16.08 -20.18 3.18
C GLN A 387 -17.32 -20.96 3.63
N PRO A 388 -18.50 -20.34 3.68
CA PRO A 388 -19.72 -20.98 4.17
C PRO A 388 -20.16 -22.22 3.36
N ASP A 389 -19.77 -22.28 2.10
CA ASP A 389 -20.12 -23.33 1.13
C ASP A 389 -19.04 -24.43 1.00
N GLN A 390 -17.90 -24.28 1.69
CA GLN A 390 -16.79 -25.22 1.60
C GLN A 390 -16.32 -25.66 2.99
N THR A 391 -16.84 -26.77 3.48
CA THR A 391 -16.36 -27.42 4.72
C THR A 391 -15.02 -28.09 4.46
N ILE A 392 -14.07 -27.87 5.37
CA ILE A 392 -12.71 -28.47 5.33
C ILE A 392 -12.51 -29.45 6.47
N ILE A 393 -13.06 -29.19 7.63
CA ILE A 393 -13.09 -30.09 8.79
C ILE A 393 -14.55 -30.47 9.00
N HIS A 394 -14.86 -31.78 8.91
CA HIS A 394 -16.25 -32.26 8.91
C HIS A 394 -16.74 -32.69 10.29
N ASP A 395 -15.96 -33.51 11.05
CA ASP A 395 -16.26 -33.90 12.42
C ASP A 395 -14.96 -34.32 13.14
N PHE A 396 -14.22 -33.33 13.62
CA PHE A 396 -12.93 -33.59 14.25
C PHE A 396 -13.09 -33.67 15.77
N SER A 397 -12.86 -34.89 16.33
CA SER A 397 -13.00 -35.16 17.77
C SER A 397 -11.79 -35.93 18.28
N VAL A 398 -11.08 -35.39 19.29
CA VAL A 398 -9.94 -36.03 19.94
C VAL A 398 -9.70 -35.48 21.34
N ASN A 399 -9.24 -36.29 22.26
CA ASN A 399 -8.81 -35.90 23.61
C ASN A 399 -7.31 -36.13 23.76
N VAL A 400 -6.57 -35.10 24.18
CA VAL A 400 -5.13 -35.10 24.40
C VAL A 400 -4.84 -34.76 25.86
N ALA A 401 -4.13 -35.67 26.54
CA ALA A 401 -3.72 -35.47 27.92
C ALA A 401 -2.49 -34.52 28.01
N PRO A 402 -2.29 -33.85 29.17
CA PRO A 402 -1.12 -33.00 29.39
C PRO A 402 0.18 -33.78 29.17
N GLY A 403 1.13 -33.19 28.46
CA GLY A 403 2.45 -33.76 28.18
C GLY A 403 2.48 -34.80 27.09
N GLN A 404 1.36 -35.14 26.42
CA GLN A 404 1.35 -36.06 25.30
C GLN A 404 1.96 -35.48 24.02
N LYS A 405 2.69 -36.34 23.29
CA LYS A 405 3.21 -36.04 21.96
C LYS A 405 2.28 -36.60 20.89
N ILE A 406 1.65 -35.71 20.12
CA ILE A 406 0.68 -36.06 19.08
C ILE A 406 1.30 -35.83 17.70
N ALA A 407 1.40 -36.90 16.90
CA ALA A 407 1.80 -36.78 15.50
C ALA A 407 0.55 -36.68 14.61
N ILE A 408 0.50 -35.65 13.75
CA ILE A 408 -0.57 -35.46 12.79
C ILE A 408 -0.02 -35.80 11.40
N VAL A 409 -0.58 -36.85 10.79
CA VAL A 409 -0.16 -37.36 9.49
C VAL A 409 -1.32 -37.38 8.51
N GLY A 410 -1.02 -37.29 7.22
CA GLY A 410 -2.03 -37.32 6.15
C GLY A 410 -1.53 -36.63 4.89
N PRO A 411 -2.19 -36.82 3.74
CA PRO A 411 -1.82 -36.21 2.47
C PRO A 411 -1.92 -34.70 2.52
N THR A 412 -1.34 -34.05 1.51
CA THR A 412 -1.51 -32.60 1.32
C THR A 412 -3.00 -32.29 1.11
N GLY A 413 -3.51 -31.25 1.78
CA GLY A 413 -4.92 -30.89 1.73
C GLY A 413 -5.81 -31.61 2.75
N ALA A 414 -5.30 -32.54 3.56
CA ALA A 414 -6.08 -33.29 4.58
C ALA A 414 -6.60 -32.42 5.75
N GLY A 415 -6.25 -31.12 5.84
CA GLY A 415 -6.71 -30.22 6.91
C GLY A 415 -5.73 -30.04 8.07
N LYS A 416 -4.50 -30.60 8.02
CA LYS A 416 -3.51 -30.53 9.11
C LYS A 416 -3.20 -29.10 9.56
N THR A 417 -2.86 -28.22 8.64
CA THR A 417 -2.57 -26.80 8.93
C THR A 417 -3.83 -26.03 9.40
N THR A 418 -5.00 -26.41 8.89
CA THR A 418 -6.28 -25.84 9.35
C THR A 418 -6.53 -26.14 10.81
N MET A 419 -6.28 -27.39 11.25
CA MET A 419 -6.42 -27.79 12.64
C MET A 419 -5.51 -26.96 13.57
N VAL A 420 -4.25 -26.74 13.17
CA VAL A 420 -3.31 -25.84 13.90
C VAL A 420 -3.83 -24.42 14.00
N LYS A 421 -4.35 -23.87 12.92
CA LYS A 421 -4.93 -22.51 12.91
C LYS A 421 -6.14 -22.39 13.83
N LEU A 422 -6.95 -23.43 13.94
CA LEU A 422 -8.10 -23.47 14.84
C LEU A 422 -7.64 -23.57 16.31
N LEU A 423 -6.63 -24.41 16.60
CA LEU A 423 -6.08 -24.55 17.94
C LEU A 423 -5.51 -23.23 18.48
N MET A 424 -4.80 -22.47 17.63
CA MET A 424 -4.28 -21.13 17.95
C MET A 424 -5.36 -20.05 17.95
N ARG A 425 -6.60 -20.43 17.66
CA ARG A 425 -7.73 -19.52 17.53
C ARG A 425 -7.43 -18.35 16.57
N PHE A 426 -6.74 -18.64 15.42
CA PHE A 426 -6.67 -17.69 14.29
C PHE A 426 -8.01 -17.61 13.56
N TYR A 427 -8.84 -18.66 13.71
CA TYR A 427 -10.22 -18.75 13.28
C TYR A 427 -11.05 -19.35 14.40
N ASP A 428 -12.28 -18.91 14.56
CA ASP A 428 -13.25 -19.58 15.42
C ASP A 428 -13.93 -20.71 14.64
N VAL A 429 -14.27 -21.80 15.32
CA VAL A 429 -14.95 -22.96 14.70
C VAL A 429 -16.38 -22.62 14.28
N ASN A 430 -16.88 -23.23 13.21
CA ASN A 430 -18.27 -23.01 12.76
C ASN A 430 -19.28 -23.70 13.71
N SER A 431 -18.93 -24.92 14.19
CA SER A 431 -19.68 -25.63 15.23
C SER A 431 -18.75 -26.57 16.01
N GLY A 432 -19.20 -27.07 17.14
CA GLY A 432 -18.37 -27.81 18.09
C GLY A 432 -17.56 -26.89 18.99
N ALA A 433 -16.60 -27.45 19.71
CA ALA A 433 -15.73 -26.73 20.62
C ALA A 433 -14.30 -27.26 20.60
N ILE A 434 -13.34 -26.36 20.84
CA ILE A 434 -11.97 -26.71 21.19
C ILE A 434 -11.79 -26.26 22.62
N CYS A 435 -11.42 -27.19 23.52
CA CYS A 435 -11.28 -26.89 24.93
C CYS A 435 -9.82 -27.06 25.38
N LEU A 436 -9.40 -26.18 26.27
CA LEU A 436 -8.12 -26.20 26.97
C LEU A 436 -8.40 -26.40 28.45
N ASP A 437 -7.92 -27.54 29.01
CA ASP A 437 -8.24 -27.99 30.39
C ASP A 437 -9.75 -27.96 30.71
N GLY A 438 -10.59 -28.37 29.75
CA GLY A 438 -12.06 -28.40 29.89
C GLY A 438 -12.77 -27.05 29.71
N HIS A 439 -12.04 -25.98 29.42
CA HIS A 439 -12.61 -24.66 29.12
C HIS A 439 -12.51 -24.37 27.62
N ASP A 440 -13.62 -23.97 27.01
CA ASP A 440 -13.64 -23.58 25.60
C ASP A 440 -12.62 -22.47 25.34
N VAL A 441 -11.82 -22.59 24.27
CA VAL A 441 -10.83 -21.55 23.89
C VAL A 441 -11.45 -20.18 23.65
N ARG A 442 -12.76 -20.12 23.38
CA ARG A 442 -13.52 -18.88 23.23
C ARG A 442 -13.75 -18.14 24.57
N SER A 443 -13.58 -18.82 25.71
CA SER A 443 -13.69 -18.23 27.05
C SER A 443 -12.40 -17.57 27.56
N PHE A 444 -11.30 -17.61 26.79
CA PHE A 444 -10.05 -16.92 27.08
C PHE A 444 -9.93 -15.65 26.25
N ASN A 445 -9.22 -14.63 26.75
CA ASN A 445 -8.74 -13.57 25.87
C ASN A 445 -7.80 -14.17 24.84
N ARG A 446 -7.86 -13.73 23.58
CA ARG A 446 -7.02 -14.29 22.51
C ARG A 446 -5.52 -14.13 22.77
N ARG A 447 -5.12 -13.01 23.35
CA ARG A 447 -3.74 -12.76 23.72
C ARG A 447 -3.25 -13.77 24.76
N ASP A 448 -3.98 -13.91 25.86
CA ASP A 448 -3.63 -14.79 26.97
C ASP A 448 -3.62 -16.25 26.50
N LEU A 449 -4.61 -16.66 25.68
CA LEU A 449 -4.66 -17.98 25.06
C LEU A 449 -3.38 -18.29 24.27
N ARG A 450 -2.93 -17.36 23.43
CA ARG A 450 -1.74 -17.54 22.59
C ARG A 450 -0.45 -17.62 23.40
N GLU A 451 -0.41 -17.06 24.61
CA GLU A 451 0.72 -17.18 25.53
C GLU A 451 0.94 -18.63 26.04
N ALA A 452 -0.10 -19.48 26.01
CA ALA A 452 0.04 -20.89 26.34
C ALA A 452 0.73 -21.72 25.26
N PHE A 453 0.79 -21.20 24.01
CA PHE A 453 1.28 -21.93 22.85
C PHE A 453 2.66 -21.45 22.40
N GLY A 454 3.59 -22.41 22.21
CA GLY A 454 4.84 -22.19 21.48
C GLY A 454 4.73 -22.75 20.07
N MET A 455 5.27 -22.05 19.08
CA MET A 455 5.14 -22.44 17.68
C MET A 455 6.49 -22.44 16.96
N VAL A 456 6.80 -23.55 16.30
CA VAL A 456 7.93 -23.68 15.36
C VAL A 456 7.35 -24.04 14.01
N LEU A 457 7.39 -23.07 13.07
CA LEU A 457 6.81 -23.20 11.73
C LEU A 457 7.84 -23.77 10.74
N GLN A 458 7.34 -24.31 9.64
CA GLN A 458 8.13 -24.73 8.49
C GLN A 458 8.88 -23.53 7.88
N ASP A 459 8.16 -22.44 7.63
CA ASP A 459 8.75 -21.18 7.16
C ASP A 459 9.27 -20.40 8.37
N THR A 460 10.57 -20.51 8.61
CA THR A 460 11.24 -19.83 9.71
C THR A 460 11.39 -18.34 9.43
N TRP A 461 10.76 -17.50 10.26
CA TRP A 461 10.89 -16.07 10.17
C TRP A 461 11.80 -15.51 11.25
N LEU A 462 12.82 -14.74 10.84
CA LEU A 462 13.70 -14.00 11.72
C LEU A 462 13.62 -12.51 11.37
N PHE A 463 13.60 -11.68 12.41
CA PHE A 463 13.55 -10.23 12.24
C PHE A 463 14.95 -9.66 11.97
N GLN A 464 15.01 -8.54 11.26
CA GLN A 464 16.23 -7.75 11.17
C GLN A 464 16.65 -7.30 12.57
N GLY A 465 17.90 -7.55 12.93
CA GLY A 465 18.47 -7.30 14.26
C GLY A 465 19.47 -8.37 14.64
N THR A 466 19.93 -8.38 15.87
CA THR A 466 20.94 -9.34 16.33
C THR A 466 20.35 -10.74 16.53
N ILE A 467 21.20 -11.76 16.48
CA ILE A 467 20.81 -13.15 16.83
C ILE A 467 20.29 -13.19 18.28
N MET A 468 20.92 -12.45 19.20
CA MET A 468 20.49 -12.32 20.60
C MET A 468 19.03 -11.85 20.71
N GLU A 469 18.68 -10.76 19.99
CA GLU A 469 17.32 -10.19 19.99
C GLU A 469 16.31 -11.13 19.34
N ASN A 470 16.69 -11.84 18.29
CA ASN A 470 15.84 -12.82 17.65
C ASN A 470 15.48 -14.00 18.54
N ILE A 471 16.38 -14.48 19.38
CA ILE A 471 16.08 -15.53 20.37
C ILE A 471 15.26 -14.93 21.54
N ARG A 472 15.64 -13.73 22.02
CA ARG A 472 14.95 -13.00 23.11
C ARG A 472 13.49 -12.67 22.75
N TYR A 473 13.13 -12.65 21.47
CA TYR A 473 11.76 -12.46 21.02
C TYR A 473 10.76 -13.44 21.66
N GLY A 474 11.20 -14.63 22.05
CA GLY A 474 10.38 -15.60 22.79
C GLY A 474 9.95 -15.12 24.19
N ARG A 475 10.83 -14.34 24.88
CA ARG A 475 10.57 -13.71 26.18
C ARG A 475 11.43 -12.46 26.29
N LEU A 476 10.81 -11.29 26.12
CA LEU A 476 11.50 -10.01 25.97
C LEU A 476 12.28 -9.54 27.21
N ASP A 477 11.87 -9.99 28.39
CA ASP A 477 12.52 -9.69 29.68
C ASP A 477 13.64 -10.67 30.06
N ALA A 478 13.94 -11.66 29.20
CA ALA A 478 15.01 -12.63 29.44
C ALA A 478 16.40 -11.99 29.45
N THR A 479 17.25 -12.45 30.40
CA THR A 479 18.65 -12.02 30.47
C THR A 479 19.49 -12.65 29.36
N ASP A 480 20.69 -12.09 29.11
CA ASP A 480 21.61 -12.63 28.11
C ASP A 480 22.01 -14.09 28.44
N GLU A 481 22.16 -14.42 29.73
CA GLU A 481 22.49 -15.75 30.20
C GLU A 481 21.39 -16.75 29.90
N GLU A 482 20.11 -16.36 30.07
CA GLU A 482 18.96 -17.18 29.75
C GLU A 482 18.84 -17.43 28.24
N VAL A 483 19.09 -16.40 27.43
CA VAL A 483 19.13 -16.51 25.95
C VAL A 483 20.24 -17.48 25.52
N ILE A 484 21.44 -17.36 26.10
CA ILE A 484 22.56 -18.27 25.80
C ILE A 484 22.24 -19.70 26.27
N ALA A 485 21.58 -19.88 27.42
CA ALA A 485 21.15 -21.18 27.90
C ALA A 485 20.13 -21.84 26.94
N ALA A 486 19.15 -21.08 26.47
CA ALA A 486 18.19 -21.55 25.47
C ALA A 486 18.86 -21.93 24.14
N ALA A 487 19.82 -21.13 23.66
CA ALA A 487 20.60 -21.43 22.47
C ALA A 487 21.46 -22.71 22.62
N LYS A 488 22.03 -22.96 23.81
CA LYS A 488 22.74 -24.23 24.11
C LYS A 488 21.79 -25.42 24.08
N ALA A 489 20.62 -25.28 24.70
CA ALA A 489 19.58 -26.31 24.70
C ALA A 489 19.06 -26.63 23.29
N ALA A 490 19.02 -25.65 22.43
CA ALA A 490 18.67 -25.76 21.01
C ALA A 490 19.84 -26.25 20.13
N HIS A 491 21.00 -26.58 20.68
CA HIS A 491 22.22 -26.86 19.91
C HIS A 491 22.68 -25.75 18.95
N ALA A 492 22.28 -24.50 19.19
CA ALA A 492 22.61 -23.34 18.37
C ALA A 492 23.89 -22.63 18.81
N ASP A 493 24.28 -22.69 20.09
CA ASP A 493 25.39 -21.91 20.67
C ASP A 493 26.71 -22.11 19.91
N HIS A 494 26.99 -23.35 19.47
CA HIS A 494 28.25 -23.66 18.79
C HIS A 494 28.38 -22.88 17.47
N PHE A 495 27.37 -22.97 16.59
CA PHE A 495 27.44 -22.26 15.30
C PHE A 495 27.39 -20.72 15.50
N ILE A 496 26.57 -20.22 16.46
CA ILE A 496 26.49 -18.79 16.74
C ILE A 496 27.88 -18.23 17.07
N ARG A 497 28.65 -18.92 17.92
CA ARG A 497 30.01 -18.50 18.31
C ARG A 497 31.03 -18.56 17.16
N THR A 498 30.74 -19.34 16.09
CA THR A 498 31.62 -19.38 14.90
C THR A 498 31.33 -18.25 13.92
N LEU A 499 30.20 -17.56 14.06
CA LEU A 499 29.83 -16.43 13.19
C LEU A 499 30.59 -15.15 13.60
N PRO A 500 30.89 -14.27 12.64
CA PRO A 500 31.47 -12.96 12.94
C PRO A 500 30.53 -12.17 13.87
N GLY A 501 31.02 -11.79 15.05
CA GLY A 501 30.22 -11.08 16.07
C GLY A 501 29.37 -11.99 16.98
N GLY A 502 29.29 -13.28 16.72
CA GLY A 502 28.56 -14.25 17.56
C GLY A 502 27.09 -13.87 17.76
N TYR A 503 26.66 -13.79 19.02
CA TYR A 503 25.28 -13.37 19.37
C TYR A 503 24.90 -11.96 18.95
N GLN A 504 25.90 -11.07 18.75
CA GLN A 504 25.69 -9.69 18.31
C GLN A 504 25.71 -9.54 16.77
N MET A 505 25.85 -10.64 16.04
CA MET A 505 25.77 -10.61 14.59
C MET A 505 24.37 -10.16 14.17
N GLU A 506 24.33 -9.14 13.31
CA GLU A 506 23.09 -8.66 12.71
C GLU A 506 22.64 -9.58 11.56
N LEU A 507 21.38 -9.95 11.59
CA LEU A 507 20.70 -10.65 10.49
C LEU A 507 20.20 -9.61 9.49
N ASN A 508 20.42 -9.87 8.19
CA ASN A 508 19.87 -9.03 7.14
C ASN A 508 18.34 -9.24 6.99
N GLU A 509 17.69 -8.43 6.15
CA GLU A 509 16.25 -8.41 5.97
C GLU A 509 15.63 -9.80 5.70
N ASP A 510 16.32 -10.63 4.88
CA ASP A 510 15.88 -12.01 4.55
C ASP A 510 16.55 -13.08 5.42
N ALA A 511 17.38 -12.69 6.38
CA ALA A 511 18.27 -13.57 7.13
C ALA A 511 19.07 -14.53 6.22
N SER A 512 19.43 -14.08 4.99
CA SER A 512 20.15 -14.89 4.01
C SER A 512 21.61 -15.15 4.38
N ASN A 513 22.13 -14.44 5.39
CA ASN A 513 23.46 -14.62 5.95
C ASN A 513 23.56 -15.80 6.95
N VAL A 514 22.50 -16.57 7.15
CA VAL A 514 22.46 -17.82 7.90
C VAL A 514 21.73 -18.90 7.08
N SER A 515 22.15 -20.18 7.23
CA SER A 515 21.53 -21.29 6.52
C SER A 515 20.12 -21.60 7.03
N GLN A 516 19.30 -22.30 6.22
CA GLN A 516 17.94 -22.67 6.60
C GLN A 516 17.89 -23.52 7.90
N GLY A 517 18.82 -24.46 8.07
CA GLY A 517 18.92 -25.23 9.31
C GLY A 517 19.33 -24.39 10.52
N GLN A 518 20.21 -23.38 10.33
CA GLN A 518 20.58 -22.43 11.39
C GLN A 518 19.39 -21.55 11.79
N LYS A 519 18.58 -21.07 10.81
CA LYS A 519 17.33 -20.35 11.09
C LYS A 519 16.40 -21.20 11.96
N GLN A 520 16.25 -22.48 11.64
CA GLN A 520 15.39 -23.39 12.38
C GLN A 520 15.89 -23.59 13.82
N LEU A 521 17.20 -23.77 14.05
CA LEU A 521 17.76 -23.86 15.40
C LEU A 521 17.53 -22.57 16.21
N LEU A 522 17.60 -21.38 15.59
CA LEU A 522 17.29 -20.12 16.25
C LEU A 522 15.81 -20.00 16.63
N THR A 523 14.90 -20.46 15.78
CA THR A 523 13.46 -20.47 16.11
C THR A 523 13.12 -21.49 17.19
N ILE A 524 13.81 -22.65 17.24
CA ILE A 524 13.69 -23.61 18.34
C ILE A 524 14.22 -22.99 19.64
N ALA A 525 15.37 -22.28 19.63
CA ALA A 525 15.89 -21.57 20.79
C ALA A 525 14.90 -20.51 21.32
N ARG A 526 14.22 -19.80 20.42
CA ARG A 526 13.13 -18.87 20.75
C ARG A 526 11.98 -19.57 21.48
N ALA A 527 11.56 -20.73 21.00
CA ALA A 527 10.49 -21.51 21.59
C ALA A 527 10.90 -22.14 22.95
N ILE A 528 12.16 -22.56 23.11
CA ILE A 528 12.70 -23.02 24.41
C ILE A 528 12.69 -21.89 25.44
N LEU A 529 13.11 -20.69 25.05
CA LEU A 529 13.14 -19.52 25.92
C LEU A 529 11.75 -19.07 26.36
N ALA A 530 10.74 -19.22 25.49
CA ALA A 530 9.35 -18.86 25.77
C ALA A 530 8.70 -19.76 26.82
N ASP A 531 9.14 -21.02 26.94
CA ASP A 531 8.70 -22.04 27.94
C ASP A 531 7.19 -22.29 27.99
N ASN A 532 6.54 -22.36 26.80
CA ASN A 532 5.10 -22.55 26.69
C ASN A 532 4.68 -23.99 27.06
N LYS A 533 3.44 -24.17 27.53
CA LYS A 533 2.87 -25.48 27.97
C LYS A 533 2.47 -26.37 26.80
N ILE A 534 2.05 -25.77 25.70
CA ILE A 534 1.60 -26.48 24.50
C ILE A 534 2.48 -26.06 23.34
N LEU A 535 2.91 -27.02 22.55
CA LEU A 535 3.76 -26.80 21.37
C LEU A 535 3.06 -27.19 20.09
N ILE A 536 3.26 -26.40 19.07
CA ILE A 536 2.84 -26.66 17.70
C ILE A 536 4.09 -26.65 16.82
N LEU A 537 4.40 -27.79 16.22
CA LEU A 537 5.62 -28.00 15.49
C LEU A 537 5.29 -28.46 14.06
N ASP A 538 5.79 -27.71 13.06
CA ASP A 538 5.67 -28.08 11.65
C ASP A 538 7.04 -28.52 11.12
N GLU A 539 7.17 -29.82 10.82
CA GLU A 539 8.44 -30.50 10.62
C GLU A 539 8.80 -30.67 9.13
N ALA A 540 8.90 -29.59 8.38
CA ALA A 540 9.39 -29.69 7.00
C ALA A 540 10.86 -29.23 6.88
N THR A 541 11.77 -30.20 6.67
CA THR A 541 13.22 -29.95 6.53
C THR A 541 13.77 -30.54 5.24
N SER A 542 13.24 -30.16 4.08
CA SER A 542 13.64 -30.71 2.79
C SER A 542 15.01 -30.22 2.25
N SER A 543 15.74 -29.34 2.98
CA SER A 543 16.92 -28.65 2.43
C SER A 543 18.04 -28.44 3.46
N VAL A 544 18.19 -29.36 4.44
CA VAL A 544 19.17 -29.22 5.52
C VAL A 544 20.18 -30.36 5.46
N ASP A 545 21.45 -30.08 5.72
CA ASP A 545 22.50 -31.11 5.80
C ASP A 545 22.27 -32.06 6.98
N THR A 546 22.74 -33.31 6.85
CA THR A 546 22.50 -34.40 7.82
C THR A 546 22.98 -34.08 9.24
N ARG A 547 24.08 -33.33 9.39
CA ARG A 547 24.62 -32.96 10.71
C ARG A 547 23.72 -31.96 11.42
N THR A 548 23.28 -30.96 10.72
CA THR A 548 22.33 -29.92 11.22
C THR A 548 20.96 -30.56 11.49
N GLU A 549 20.56 -31.54 10.66
CA GLU A 549 19.31 -32.29 10.85
C GLU A 549 19.29 -33.03 12.19
N VAL A 550 20.39 -33.74 12.55
CA VAL A 550 20.51 -34.40 13.85
C VAL A 550 20.47 -33.40 15.02
N ALA A 551 21.07 -32.21 14.84
CA ALA A 551 21.00 -31.16 15.87
C ALA A 551 19.59 -30.64 16.06
N ILE A 552 18.85 -30.41 14.97
CA ILE A 552 17.43 -29.98 14.97
C ILE A 552 16.58 -31.04 15.69
N GLN A 553 16.76 -32.32 15.37
CA GLN A 553 15.99 -33.40 16.01
C GLN A 553 16.21 -33.44 17.53
N LYS A 554 17.45 -33.36 17.98
CA LYS A 554 17.78 -33.32 19.42
C LYS A 554 17.20 -32.08 20.10
N ALA A 555 17.24 -30.91 19.42
CA ALA A 555 16.67 -29.67 19.93
C ALA A 555 15.14 -29.78 20.06
N MET A 556 14.47 -30.38 19.07
CA MET A 556 13.03 -30.64 19.09
C MET A 556 12.63 -31.61 20.19
N ASP A 557 13.37 -32.72 20.37
CA ASP A 557 13.11 -33.68 21.44
C ASP A 557 13.28 -33.04 22.82
N HIS A 558 14.29 -32.16 22.98
CA HIS A 558 14.46 -31.38 24.20
C HIS A 558 13.30 -30.40 24.43
N LEU A 559 12.87 -29.69 23.39
CA LEU A 559 11.75 -28.74 23.45
C LEU A 559 10.43 -29.44 23.84
N MET A 560 10.13 -30.62 23.30
CA MET A 560 8.88 -31.36 23.56
C MET A 560 8.80 -32.01 24.95
N LYS A 561 9.91 -32.19 25.66
CA LYS A 561 9.95 -32.91 26.90
C LYS A 561 9.06 -32.28 27.98
N GLY A 562 8.06 -33.04 28.45
CA GLY A 562 7.12 -32.63 29.50
C GLY A 562 6.05 -31.61 29.05
N ARG A 563 5.91 -31.39 27.74
CA ARG A 563 4.92 -30.44 27.16
C ARG A 563 3.99 -31.15 26.21
N THR A 564 2.73 -30.72 26.17
CA THR A 564 1.79 -31.23 25.17
C THR A 564 2.21 -30.73 23.79
N SER A 565 2.45 -31.65 22.86
CA SER A 565 3.06 -31.29 21.57
C SER A 565 2.25 -31.84 20.40
N PHE A 566 1.80 -30.94 19.51
CA PHE A 566 1.17 -31.26 18.24
C PHE A 566 2.21 -31.12 17.13
N VAL A 567 2.58 -32.23 16.49
CA VAL A 567 3.62 -32.24 15.46
C VAL A 567 3.01 -32.61 14.11
N ILE A 568 3.05 -31.72 13.13
CA ILE A 568 2.77 -32.08 11.73
C ILE A 568 4.00 -32.83 11.24
N ALA A 569 3.90 -34.16 11.30
CA ALA A 569 5.05 -35.01 11.12
C ALA A 569 5.26 -35.37 9.65
N HIS A 570 6.48 -35.09 9.18
CA HIS A 570 7.00 -35.48 7.87
C HIS A 570 8.17 -36.46 7.99
N ARG A 571 8.60 -36.77 9.23
CA ARG A 571 9.71 -37.67 9.50
C ARG A 571 9.25 -38.95 10.22
N LEU A 572 9.84 -40.05 9.83
CA LEU A 572 9.54 -41.35 10.38
C LEU A 572 9.82 -41.46 11.90
N SER A 573 10.94 -40.89 12.37
CA SER A 573 11.32 -40.88 13.79
C SER A 573 10.26 -40.21 14.65
N THR A 574 9.79 -39.04 14.25
CA THR A 574 8.78 -38.24 14.97
C THR A 574 7.43 -38.95 15.03
N ILE A 575 7.03 -39.64 13.95
CA ILE A 575 5.79 -40.42 13.89
C ILE A 575 5.87 -41.62 14.80
N ARG A 576 7.01 -42.36 14.79
CA ARG A 576 7.22 -43.59 15.57
C ARG A 576 7.23 -43.33 17.07
N ASP A 577 7.82 -42.21 17.49
CA ASP A 577 8.01 -41.86 18.89
C ASP A 577 6.84 -41.06 19.49
N ALA A 578 5.74 -40.92 18.75
CA ALA A 578 4.53 -40.24 19.22
C ALA A 578 3.70 -41.12 20.14
N ASP A 579 3.13 -40.52 21.19
CA ASP A 579 2.20 -41.22 22.10
C ASP A 579 0.88 -41.56 21.40
N MET A 580 0.46 -40.70 20.46
CA MET A 580 -0.72 -40.88 19.62
C MET A 580 -0.48 -40.30 18.24
N ILE A 581 -0.90 -41.03 17.22
CA ILE A 581 -0.90 -40.60 15.83
C ILE A 581 -2.35 -40.32 15.42
N LEU A 582 -2.60 -39.13 14.88
CA LEU A 582 -3.87 -38.74 14.24
C LEU A 582 -3.69 -38.82 12.73
N VAL A 583 -4.38 -39.73 12.09
CA VAL A 583 -4.34 -39.90 10.63
C VAL A 583 -5.50 -39.16 10.01
N MET A 584 -5.17 -38.10 9.31
CA MET A 584 -6.18 -37.20 8.69
C MET A 584 -6.33 -37.51 7.20
N LYS A 585 -7.57 -37.56 6.73
CA LYS A 585 -7.94 -37.63 5.34
C LYS A 585 -9.22 -36.84 5.10
N ASP A 586 -9.23 -35.99 4.09
CA ASP A 586 -10.40 -35.21 3.67
C ASP A 586 -11.11 -34.46 4.83
N GLY A 587 -10.32 -33.95 5.78
CA GLY A 587 -10.82 -33.17 6.91
C GLY A 587 -11.24 -33.95 8.16
N ASP A 588 -11.17 -35.28 8.14
CA ASP A 588 -11.56 -36.14 9.24
C ASP A 588 -10.39 -36.94 9.80
N ILE A 589 -10.52 -37.41 11.05
CA ILE A 589 -9.62 -38.43 11.63
C ILE A 589 -10.13 -39.78 11.17
N VAL A 590 -9.41 -40.43 10.23
CA VAL A 590 -9.76 -41.77 9.75
C VAL A 590 -9.22 -42.90 10.64
N GLU A 591 -8.07 -42.66 11.28
CA GLU A 591 -7.45 -43.59 12.21
C GLU A 591 -6.74 -42.82 13.32
N GLN A 592 -6.73 -43.40 14.52
CA GLN A 592 -5.94 -42.91 15.64
C GLN A 592 -5.37 -44.08 16.47
N GLY A 593 -4.18 -43.90 17.04
CA GLY A 593 -3.51 -44.94 17.86
C GLY A 593 -2.00 -44.79 17.83
N ARG A 594 -1.29 -45.78 18.37
CA ARG A 594 0.18 -45.84 18.34
C ARG A 594 0.67 -46.42 17.02
N HIS A 595 1.93 -46.15 16.68
CA HIS A 595 2.57 -46.60 15.45
C HIS A 595 2.38 -48.12 15.19
N GLU A 596 2.73 -48.96 16.15
CA GLU A 596 2.62 -50.42 16.01
C GLU A 596 1.17 -50.92 15.88
N GLU A 597 0.24 -50.27 16.56
CA GLU A 597 -1.18 -50.59 16.50
C GLU A 597 -1.77 -50.28 15.12
N LEU A 598 -1.41 -49.13 14.58
CA LEU A 598 -1.91 -48.67 13.28
C LEU A 598 -1.30 -49.50 12.12
N LEU A 599 -0.02 -49.91 12.23
CA LEU A 599 0.59 -50.82 11.25
C LEU A 599 -0.11 -52.18 11.23
N LYS A 600 -0.42 -52.73 12.41
CA LYS A 600 -1.12 -54.05 12.52
C LYS A 600 -2.52 -54.02 11.92
N LYS A 601 -3.20 -52.87 11.95
CA LYS A 601 -4.53 -52.68 11.34
C LYS A 601 -4.51 -52.75 9.80
N GLN A 602 -3.34 -52.59 9.16
CA GLN A 602 -3.15 -52.55 7.70
C GLN A 602 -4.12 -51.59 6.99
N GLY A 603 -4.47 -50.49 7.65
CA GLY A 603 -5.41 -49.48 7.17
C GLY A 603 -4.75 -48.39 6.35
N PHE A 604 -5.37 -47.19 6.37
CA PHE A 604 -4.89 -46.02 5.63
C PHE A 604 -3.48 -45.58 6.09
N TYR A 605 -3.20 -45.66 7.41
CA TYR A 605 -1.89 -45.34 7.95
C TYR A 605 -0.80 -46.26 7.41
N ALA A 606 -1.04 -47.59 7.42
CA ALA A 606 -0.07 -48.55 6.90
C ALA A 606 0.25 -48.33 5.43
N ASN A 607 -0.77 -48.04 4.61
CA ASN A 607 -0.59 -47.71 3.20
C ASN A 607 0.22 -46.41 3.01
N LEU A 608 -0.09 -45.37 3.81
CA LEU A 608 0.65 -44.10 3.77
C LEU A 608 2.10 -44.28 4.18
N TYR A 609 2.33 -45.07 5.23
CA TYR A 609 3.66 -45.40 5.75
C TYR A 609 4.49 -46.13 4.68
N ASN A 610 3.97 -47.23 4.14
CA ASN A 610 4.68 -48.03 3.13
C ASN A 610 4.99 -47.20 1.86
N SER A 611 4.06 -46.38 1.39
CA SER A 611 4.28 -45.53 0.21
C SER A 611 5.32 -44.40 0.41
N GLN A 612 5.51 -43.91 1.63
CA GLN A 612 6.43 -42.81 1.89
C GLN A 612 7.81 -43.25 2.44
N PHE A 613 7.89 -44.41 3.08
CA PHE A 613 9.07 -44.76 3.85
C PHE A 613 9.67 -46.14 3.51
N GLU A 614 8.95 -47.09 2.87
CA GLU A 614 9.51 -48.37 2.45
C GLU A 614 10.37 -48.28 1.17
N GLU A 615 10.13 -47.36 0.27
CA GLU A 615 10.98 -47.14 -0.92
C GLU A 615 12.40 -46.65 -0.59
N THR A 616 12.68 -46.25 0.64
CA THR A 616 13.99 -45.70 1.06
C THR A 616 14.95 -46.80 1.61
N VAL A 617 14.52 -48.06 1.66
CA VAL A 617 15.31 -49.21 2.23
C VAL A 617 15.72 -50.23 1.16
N ALA A 618 15.52 -49.97 -0.12
CA ALA A 618 15.96 -50.86 -1.20
C ALA A 618 17.26 -50.37 -1.85
#